data_5a54d9d5813506f7958d1c95b1b5d862
#
_entry.id   5a54d9d5813506f7958d1c95b1b5d862
#
_cell.length_a   1.000
_cell.length_b   1.000
_cell.length_c   1.000
_cell.angle_alpha   90.00
_cell.angle_beta   90.00
_cell.angle_gamma   90.00
#
_symmetry.space_group_name_H-M   'P 1'
#
loop_
_entity.id
_entity.type
_entity.pdbx_description
1 polymer ?
#
loop_
_entity_poly.entity_id
_entity_poly.type
_entity_poly.pdbx_seq_one_letter_code
_entity_poly.pdbx_strand_id
1 'polypeptide(L)' 'MEPTKTEIGAHIAALRKAKGLTQEQLAAQLGVSAPAVSKWETNVSLR' A
#
# COMPACT_ATOMS: atom_id res chain seq x y z
N MET A 1 -11.23 -17.50 0.57
CA MET A 1 -11.73 -16.16 0.87
C MET A 1 -10.84 -15.11 0.23
N GLU A 2 -11.44 -14.17 -0.43
CA GLU A 2 -10.69 -13.15 -1.15
C GLU A 2 -10.52 -11.91 -0.31
N PRO A 3 -9.36 -11.28 -0.37
CA PRO A 3 -9.17 -10.00 0.32
C PRO A 3 -9.99 -8.91 -0.35
N THR A 4 -10.53 -8.04 0.46
CA THR A 4 -11.18 -6.85 -0.06
C THR A 4 -10.12 -5.81 -0.42
N LYS A 5 -10.54 -4.74 -1.08
CA LYS A 5 -9.61 -3.66 -1.36
C LYS A 5 -9.01 -3.10 -0.07
N THR A 6 -9.82 -3.06 0.98
CA THR A 6 -9.36 -2.59 2.27
C THR A 6 -8.24 -3.47 2.80
N GLU A 7 -8.43 -4.79 2.69
CA GLU A 7 -7.41 -5.71 3.18
C GLU A 7 -6.14 -5.63 2.36
N ILE A 8 -6.28 -5.41 1.05
CA ILE A 8 -5.12 -5.28 0.19
C ILE A 8 -4.32 -4.04 0.57
N GLY A 9 -4.99 -2.92 0.83
CA GLY A 9 -4.29 -1.71 1.23
C GLY A 9 -3.56 -1.88 2.54
N ALA A 10 -4.22 -2.50 3.52
CA ALA A 10 -3.59 -2.74 4.80
C ALA A 10 -2.39 -3.68 4.65
N HIS A 11 -2.52 -4.67 3.79
CA HIS A 11 -1.45 -5.62 3.57
C HIS A 11 -0.24 -4.95 2.93
N ILE A 12 -0.48 -4.07 1.98
CA ILE A 12 0.58 -3.32 1.32
C ILE A 12 1.33 -2.46 2.32
N ALA A 13 0.60 -1.77 3.19
CA ALA A 13 1.23 -0.93 4.19
C ALA A 13 2.06 -1.77 5.16
N ALA A 14 1.54 -2.92 5.55
CA ALA A 14 2.26 -3.80 6.47
C ALA A 14 3.54 -4.31 5.84
N LEU A 15 3.50 -4.71 4.58
CA LEU A 15 4.69 -5.18 3.88
C LEU A 15 5.71 -4.06 3.76
N ARG A 16 5.25 -2.86 3.43
CA ARG A 16 6.14 -1.73 3.28
C ARG A 16 6.87 -1.46 4.59
N LYS A 17 6.13 -1.43 5.69
CA LYS A 17 6.72 -1.15 6.98
C LYS A 17 7.65 -2.27 7.43
N ALA A 18 7.29 -3.49 7.14
CA ALA A 18 8.12 -4.63 7.51
C ALA A 18 9.48 -4.58 6.81
N LYS A 19 9.51 -4.02 5.61
CA LYS A 19 10.75 -3.89 4.86
C LYS A 19 11.47 -2.58 5.12
N GLY A 20 10.87 -1.71 5.92
CA GLY A 20 11.47 -0.42 6.22
C GLY A 20 11.46 0.53 5.03
N LEU A 21 10.45 0.41 4.17
CA LEU A 21 10.37 1.22 2.96
C LEU A 21 9.42 2.40 3.16
N THR A 22 9.75 3.50 2.47
CA THR A 22 8.79 4.59 2.35
C THR A 22 7.82 4.26 1.24
N GLN A 23 6.73 5.05 1.15
CA GLN A 23 5.79 4.86 0.06
C GLN A 23 6.48 5.05 -1.30
N GLU A 24 7.39 6.01 -1.37
CA GLU A 24 8.11 6.26 -2.61
C GLU A 24 8.99 5.07 -2.99
N GLN A 25 9.63 4.49 -2.00
CA GLN A 25 10.51 3.35 -2.27
C GLN A 25 9.71 2.15 -2.74
N LEU A 26 8.59 1.90 -2.10
CA LEU A 26 7.74 0.80 -2.53
C LEU A 26 7.20 1.05 -3.94
N ALA A 27 6.78 2.28 -4.20
CA ALA A 27 6.25 2.61 -5.52
C ALA A 27 7.28 2.33 -6.60
N ALA A 28 8.53 2.69 -6.34
CA ALA A 28 9.59 2.46 -7.30
C ALA A 28 9.75 0.96 -7.58
N GLN A 29 9.65 0.14 -6.55
CA GLN A 29 9.79 -1.29 -6.72
C GLN A 29 8.64 -1.89 -7.51
N LEU A 30 7.45 -1.32 -7.35
CA LEU A 30 6.28 -1.81 -8.04
C LEU A 30 6.10 -1.22 -9.43
N GLY A 31 6.87 -0.20 -9.76
CA GLY A 31 6.72 0.45 -11.04
C GLY A 31 5.51 1.35 -11.12
N VAL A 32 5.08 1.91 -9.98
CA VAL A 32 3.94 2.81 -9.93
C VAL A 32 4.38 4.10 -9.26
N SER A 33 3.47 5.08 -9.21
CA SER A 33 3.80 6.35 -8.58
C SER A 33 3.56 6.28 -7.07
N ALA A 34 4.26 7.14 -6.33
CA ALA A 34 4.06 7.22 -4.89
C ALA A 34 2.62 7.59 -4.52
N PRO A 35 1.98 8.56 -5.22
CA PRO A 35 0.57 8.84 -4.93
C PRO A 35 -0.34 7.63 -5.11
N ALA A 36 0.00 6.72 -6.02
CA ALA A 36 -0.80 5.50 -6.19
C ALA A 36 -0.73 4.64 -4.94
N VAL A 37 0.47 4.45 -4.39
CA VAL A 37 0.62 3.68 -3.16
C VAL A 37 -0.12 4.36 -2.02
N SER A 38 0.02 5.67 -1.91
CA SER A 38 -0.65 6.43 -0.86
C SER A 38 -2.16 6.26 -0.97
N LYS A 39 -2.69 6.27 -2.18
CA LYS A 39 -4.11 6.12 -2.39
C LYS A 39 -4.58 4.74 -1.96
N TRP A 40 -3.81 3.72 -2.28
CA TRP A 40 -4.17 2.36 -1.86
C TRP A 40 -4.25 2.25 -0.35
N GLU A 41 -3.26 2.81 0.34
CA GLU A 41 -3.22 2.74 1.80
C GLU A 41 -4.31 3.58 2.42
N THR A 42 -4.61 4.72 1.81
CA THR A 42 -5.64 5.62 2.33
C THR A 42 -7.03 5.03 2.17
N ASN A 43 -7.26 4.29 1.10
CA ASN A 43 -8.58 3.70 0.88
C ASN A 43 -9.01 2.81 2.05
N VAL A 44 -8.05 2.26 2.76
CA VAL A 44 -8.35 1.43 3.92
C VAL A 44 -9.11 2.23 4.96
N SER A 45 -8.71 3.46 5.18
CA SER A 45 -9.28 4.26 6.25
C SER A 45 -10.58 4.94 5.84
N LEU A 46 -10.97 4.82 4.60
CA LEU A 46 -12.23 5.41 4.16
C LEU A 46 -13.44 4.59 4.56
N ARG A 47 -13.20 3.42 5.08
CA ARG A 47 -14.29 2.57 5.52
C ARG A 47 -14.46 2.67 7.00
#